data_f7ba6f3b31339872dbd921e3e682b31a
#
_entry.id   f7ba6f3b31339872dbd921e3e682b31a
#
_cell.length_a   1.000
_cell.length_b   1.000
_cell.length_c   1.000
_cell.angle_alpha   90.00
_cell.angle_beta   90.00
_cell.angle_gamma   90.00
#
_symmetry.space_group_name_H-M   'P 1'
#
loop_
_entity.id
_entity.type
_entity.pdbx_description
1 polymer ?
#
loop_
_entity_poly.entity_id
_entity_poly.type
_entity_poly.pdbx_seq_one_letter_code
_entity_poly.pdbx_strand_id
1 'polypeptide(L)'
;MITFLRRRLGSRLLAAGRRLLEGVQSPDEQYRDFNGRYFASLHEQERMLADQPRMEFYRAAIQRHIQPGDRVIDLGTGTGILAALAWRRGAAQVYAIDHSPILKHARTLAEANRIERVEFVATHSTAFFPAAPVDVILHEQMGDGLFDEAMVANISDLRDRVLKPGGLILP
;
A
#
# COMPACT_ATOMS: atom_id res chain seq x y z
N MET A 1 -10.96 -56.89 -2.57
CA MET A 1 -11.57 -56.17 -1.44
C MET A 1 -10.62 -55.29 -0.66
N ILE A 2 -9.39 -55.70 -0.41
CA ILE A 2 -8.36 -54.94 0.35
C ILE A 2 -7.86 -53.68 -0.38
N THR A 3 -7.74 -53.69 -1.70
CA THR A 3 -7.24 -52.55 -2.50
C THR A 3 -8.24 -51.39 -2.56
N PHE A 4 -9.54 -51.65 -2.47
CA PHE A 4 -10.60 -50.65 -2.52
C PHE A 4 -10.72 -49.88 -1.17
N LEU A 5 -10.46 -50.57 -0.05
CA LEU A 5 -10.42 -49.94 1.27
C LEU A 5 -9.21 -48.98 1.43
N ARG A 6 -8.03 -49.40 0.92
CA ARG A 6 -6.81 -48.52 0.98
C ARG A 6 -6.98 -47.20 0.23
N ARG A 7 -7.63 -47.20 -0.94
CA ARG A 7 -7.90 -45.98 -1.70
C ARG A 7 -8.91 -45.04 -0.98
N ARG A 8 -9.94 -45.57 -0.33
CA ARG A 8 -10.92 -44.77 0.42
C ARG A 8 -10.35 -44.20 1.72
N LEU A 9 -9.46 -44.91 2.43
CA LEU A 9 -8.80 -44.36 3.61
C LEU A 9 -7.79 -43.31 3.25
N GLY A 10 -7.01 -43.51 2.20
CA GLY A 10 -6.02 -42.52 1.71
C GLY A 10 -6.68 -41.19 1.29
N SER A 11 -7.80 -41.24 0.57
CA SER A 11 -8.54 -40.04 0.17
C SER A 11 -9.18 -39.30 1.34
N ARG A 12 -9.66 -40.01 2.36
CA ARG A 12 -10.20 -39.40 3.58
C ARG A 12 -9.12 -38.75 4.46
N LEU A 13 -7.96 -39.39 4.59
CA LEU A 13 -6.83 -38.85 5.32
C LEU A 13 -6.23 -37.62 4.61
N LEU A 14 -6.15 -37.61 3.27
CA LEU A 14 -5.74 -36.46 2.50
C LEU A 14 -6.76 -35.31 2.58
N ALA A 15 -8.05 -35.62 2.57
CA ALA A 15 -9.11 -34.61 2.75
C ALA A 15 -9.14 -34.04 4.18
N ALA A 16 -8.90 -34.86 5.20
CA ALA A 16 -8.76 -34.41 6.58
C ALA A 16 -7.49 -33.58 6.79
N GLY A 17 -6.37 -34.00 6.19
CA GLY A 17 -5.12 -33.21 6.18
C GLY A 17 -5.27 -31.86 5.49
N ARG A 18 -5.96 -31.79 4.33
CA ARG A 18 -6.31 -30.51 3.69
C ARG A 18 -7.15 -29.61 4.58
N ARG A 19 -8.21 -30.14 5.24
CA ARG A 19 -9.04 -29.35 6.15
C ARG A 19 -8.28 -28.84 7.38
N LEU A 20 -7.27 -29.56 7.85
CA LEU A 20 -6.40 -29.12 8.95
C LEU A 20 -5.43 -28.02 8.49
N LEU A 21 -5.06 -28.00 7.22
CA LEU A 21 -4.18 -26.96 6.63
C LEU A 21 -4.96 -25.77 6.11
N GLU A 22 -6.26 -25.91 5.80
CA GLU A 22 -7.13 -24.82 5.32
C GLU A 22 -7.36 -23.68 6.34
N GLY A 23 -6.87 -23.81 7.57
CA GLY A 23 -6.90 -22.77 8.61
C GLY A 23 -5.52 -22.27 9.05
N VAL A 24 -4.43 -22.79 8.49
CA VAL A 24 -3.07 -22.36 8.85
C VAL A 24 -2.60 -21.36 7.81
N GLN A 25 -2.57 -20.08 8.19
CA GLN A 25 -1.99 -19.04 7.37
C GLN A 25 -0.50 -19.34 7.11
N SER A 26 -0.05 -19.12 5.89
CA SER A 26 1.36 -19.16 5.56
C SER A 26 2.13 -18.07 6.33
N PRO A 27 3.45 -18.22 6.57
CA PRO A 27 4.25 -17.16 7.18
C PRO A 27 4.08 -15.79 6.50
N ASP A 28 3.96 -15.77 5.18
CA ASP A 28 3.76 -14.55 4.40
C ASP A 28 2.37 -13.93 4.62
N GLU A 29 1.33 -14.75 4.84
CA GLU A 29 -0.01 -14.26 5.17
C GLU A 29 -0.05 -13.72 6.59
N GLN A 30 0.59 -14.38 7.54
CA GLN A 30 0.71 -13.92 8.92
C GLN A 30 1.47 -12.60 9.00
N TYR A 31 2.55 -12.47 8.24
CA TYR A 31 3.34 -11.23 8.15
C TYR A 31 2.52 -10.08 7.55
N ARG A 32 1.79 -10.33 6.46
CA ARG A 32 0.90 -9.33 5.85
C ARG A 32 -0.22 -8.88 6.79
N ASP A 33 -0.84 -9.82 7.51
CA ASP A 33 -1.88 -9.51 8.48
C ASP A 33 -1.34 -8.72 9.68
N PHE A 34 -0.13 -9.07 10.15
CA PHE A 34 0.55 -8.34 11.20
C PHE A 34 0.86 -6.90 10.76
N ASN A 35 1.51 -6.72 9.61
CA ASN A 35 1.84 -5.41 9.08
C ASN A 35 0.60 -4.55 8.83
N GLY A 36 -0.46 -5.14 8.25
CA GLY A 36 -1.71 -4.44 8.03
C GLY A 36 -2.35 -3.91 9.31
N ARG A 37 -2.21 -4.62 10.45
CA ARG A 37 -2.70 -4.16 11.76
C ARG A 37 -1.74 -3.16 12.41
N TYR A 38 -0.45 -3.40 12.33
CA TYR A 38 0.58 -2.56 12.93
C TYR A 38 0.56 -1.16 12.33
N PHE A 39 0.64 -1.06 11.00
CA PHE A 39 0.63 0.23 10.31
C PHE A 39 -0.75 0.89 10.23
N ALA A 40 -1.84 0.16 10.51
CA ALA A 40 -3.16 0.75 10.71
C ALA A 40 -3.32 1.42 12.09
N SER A 41 -2.34 1.26 13.00
CA SER A 41 -2.36 1.86 14.32
C SER A 41 -2.07 3.36 14.25
N LEU A 42 -2.95 4.18 14.86
CA LEU A 42 -2.71 5.63 14.95
C LEU A 42 -1.43 5.98 15.70
N HIS A 43 -1.04 5.16 16.69
CA HIS A 43 0.19 5.36 17.44
C HIS A 43 1.44 5.22 16.55
N GLU A 44 1.49 4.22 15.68
CA GLU A 44 2.60 4.05 14.74
C GLU A 44 2.61 5.17 13.69
N GLN A 45 1.44 5.56 13.20
CA GLN A 45 1.33 6.70 12.29
C GLN A 45 1.82 8.00 12.94
N GLU A 46 1.46 8.27 14.20
CA GLU A 46 1.94 9.42 14.96
C GLU A 46 3.47 9.39 15.12
N ARG A 47 4.03 8.23 15.43
CA ARG A 47 5.49 8.04 15.57
C ARG A 47 6.22 8.31 14.26
N MET A 48 5.70 7.82 13.13
CA MET A 48 6.26 8.10 11.81
C MET A 48 6.17 9.57 11.43
N LEU A 49 5.07 10.26 11.75
CA LEU A 49 4.91 11.70 11.51
C LEU A 49 5.79 12.56 12.42
N ALA A 50 6.12 12.08 13.62
CA ALA A 50 7.01 12.77 14.55
C ALA A 50 8.49 12.66 14.17
N ASP A 51 8.87 11.75 13.27
CA ASP A 51 10.23 11.62 12.73
C ASP A 51 10.54 12.80 11.79
N GLN A 52 11.13 13.85 12.36
CA GLN A 52 11.44 15.08 11.63
C GLN A 52 12.38 14.85 10.44
N PRO A 53 13.50 14.11 10.55
CA PRO A 53 14.38 13.85 9.40
C PRO A 53 13.65 13.19 8.24
N ARG A 54 12.81 12.20 8.52
CA ARG A 54 11.96 11.51 7.54
C ARG A 54 11.00 12.48 6.86
N MET A 55 10.27 13.27 7.64
CA MET A 55 9.31 14.23 7.11
C MET A 55 9.95 15.34 6.29
N GLU A 56 11.12 15.82 6.69
CA GLU A 56 11.90 16.81 5.95
C GLU A 56 12.40 16.25 4.61
N PHE A 57 12.89 15.01 4.61
CA PHE A 57 13.32 14.31 3.39
C PHE A 57 12.18 14.23 2.37
N TYR A 58 11.01 13.73 2.77
CA TYR A 58 9.86 13.63 1.87
C TYR A 58 9.36 14.99 1.40
N ARG A 59 9.32 15.98 2.28
CA ARG A 59 8.95 17.35 1.89
C ARG A 59 9.89 17.91 0.84
N ALA A 60 11.20 17.76 1.02
CA ALA A 60 12.20 18.22 0.08
C ALA A 60 12.12 17.48 -1.27
N ALA A 61 11.95 16.15 -1.25
CA ALA A 61 11.80 15.34 -2.44
C ALA A 61 10.54 15.74 -3.24
N ILE A 62 9.40 15.86 -2.57
CA ILE A 62 8.13 16.29 -3.18
C ILE A 62 8.27 17.70 -3.76
N GLN A 63 8.85 18.64 -3.01
CA GLN A 63 9.06 20.01 -3.47
C GLN A 63 9.94 20.07 -4.71
N ARG A 64 10.95 19.22 -4.80
CA ARG A 64 11.90 19.19 -5.91
C ARG A 64 11.35 18.53 -7.16
N HIS A 65 10.58 17.46 -7.01
CA HIS A 65 10.27 16.55 -8.10
C HIS A 65 8.82 16.60 -8.58
N ILE A 66 7.85 16.97 -7.73
CA ILE A 66 6.46 17.12 -8.16
C ILE A 66 6.27 18.52 -8.75
N GLN A 67 5.65 18.56 -9.93
CA GLN A 67 5.33 19.81 -10.64
C GLN A 67 3.83 20.11 -10.53
N PRO A 68 3.44 21.40 -10.57
CA PRO A 68 2.04 21.76 -10.74
C PRO A 68 1.45 21.11 -12.00
N GLY A 69 0.31 20.47 -11.83
CA GLY A 69 -0.36 19.73 -12.91
C GLY A 69 -0.08 18.23 -12.95
N ASP A 70 0.88 17.73 -12.19
CA ASP A 70 1.18 16.29 -12.12
C ASP A 70 -0.01 15.48 -11.58
N ARG A 71 -0.13 14.25 -12.08
CA ARG A 71 -0.94 13.20 -11.46
C ARG A 71 -0.05 12.31 -10.62
N VAL A 72 -0.42 12.08 -9.38
CA VAL A 72 0.41 11.43 -8.39
C VAL A 72 -0.33 10.24 -7.79
N ILE A 73 0.35 9.13 -7.58
CA ILE A 73 -0.07 8.07 -6.69
C ILE A 73 0.73 8.19 -5.39
N ASP A 74 0.06 8.11 -4.25
CA ASP A 74 0.65 7.91 -2.93
C ASP A 74 0.28 6.49 -2.48
N LEU A 75 1.23 5.56 -2.59
CA LEU A 75 1.03 4.14 -2.32
C LEU A 75 1.35 3.81 -0.86
N GLY A 76 0.39 3.22 -0.16
CA GLY A 76 0.47 3.03 1.28
C GLY A 76 0.33 4.36 2.01
N THR A 77 -0.69 5.15 1.62
CA THR A 77 -0.83 6.55 2.04
C THR A 77 -0.94 6.78 3.55
N GLY A 78 -1.29 5.75 4.32
CA GLY A 78 -1.46 5.85 5.77
C GLY A 78 -2.42 6.98 6.16
N THR A 79 -1.93 7.98 6.87
CA THR A 79 -2.70 9.18 7.25
C THR A 79 -2.89 10.20 6.12
N GLY A 80 -2.30 9.97 4.94
CA GLY A 80 -2.43 10.85 3.78
C GLY A 80 -1.45 12.02 3.75
N ILE A 81 -0.39 11.99 4.55
CA ILE A 81 0.53 13.15 4.66
C ILE A 81 1.29 13.40 3.36
N LEU A 82 1.80 12.37 2.68
CA LEU A 82 2.51 12.54 1.42
C LEU A 82 1.56 13.01 0.31
N ALA A 83 0.34 12.46 0.26
CA ALA A 83 -0.71 12.94 -0.63
C ALA A 83 -1.03 14.42 -0.40
N ALA A 84 -1.14 14.85 0.86
CA ALA A 84 -1.37 16.25 1.22
C ALA A 84 -0.22 17.17 0.78
N LEU A 85 1.02 16.73 0.94
CA LEU A 85 2.19 17.47 0.48
C LEU A 85 2.23 17.58 -1.06
N ALA A 86 1.91 16.51 -1.78
CA ALA A 86 1.82 16.51 -3.23
C ALA A 86 0.71 17.46 -3.73
N TRP A 87 -0.47 17.42 -3.10
CA TRP A 87 -1.55 18.36 -3.39
C TRP A 87 -1.13 19.81 -3.16
N ARG A 88 -0.51 20.13 -2.01
CA ARG A 88 0.00 21.48 -1.70
C ARG A 88 1.05 21.95 -2.70
N ARG A 89 1.80 21.03 -3.28
CA ARG A 89 2.77 21.36 -4.33
C ARG A 89 2.12 21.71 -5.67
N GLY A 90 0.82 21.44 -5.82
CA GLY A 90 0.04 21.80 -7.00
C GLY A 90 -0.27 20.60 -7.91
N ALA A 91 -0.14 19.38 -7.44
CA ALA A 91 -0.61 18.21 -8.19
C ALA A 91 -2.06 18.40 -8.63
N ALA A 92 -2.37 18.09 -9.88
CA ALA A 92 -3.71 18.20 -10.44
C ALA A 92 -4.66 17.14 -9.87
N GLN A 93 -4.12 15.95 -9.59
CA GLN A 93 -4.83 14.82 -9.01
C GLN A 93 -3.86 14.00 -8.17
N VAL A 94 -4.29 13.60 -6.98
CA VAL A 94 -3.55 12.64 -6.14
C VAL A 94 -4.46 11.45 -5.83
N TYR A 95 -3.98 10.26 -6.11
CA TYR A 95 -4.62 8.99 -5.72
C TYR A 95 -3.90 8.45 -4.48
N ALA A 96 -4.54 8.56 -3.34
CA ALA A 96 -4.03 8.08 -2.04
C ALA A 96 -4.55 6.66 -1.79
N ILE A 97 -3.70 5.67 -2.00
CA ILE A 97 -4.08 4.24 -2.01
C ILE A 97 -3.65 3.60 -0.70
N ASP A 98 -4.57 2.93 -0.04
CA ASP A 98 -4.31 2.08 1.10
C ASP A 98 -5.40 1.02 1.21
N HIS A 99 -5.06 -0.18 1.66
CA HIS A 99 -6.02 -1.26 1.86
C HIS A 99 -6.43 -1.42 3.32
N SER A 100 -5.79 -0.69 4.22
CA SER A 100 -6.00 -0.78 5.67
C SER A 100 -7.10 0.18 6.17
N PRO A 101 -7.64 -0.04 7.37
CA PRO A 101 -8.65 0.83 7.97
C PRO A 101 -8.18 2.25 8.27
N ILE A 102 -6.88 2.53 8.25
CA ILE A 102 -6.30 3.86 8.50
C ILE A 102 -6.82 4.91 7.53
N LEU A 103 -7.22 4.50 6.32
CA LEU A 103 -7.75 5.38 5.29
C LEU A 103 -8.98 6.20 5.74
N LYS A 104 -9.74 5.68 6.71
CA LYS A 104 -10.84 6.43 7.33
C LYS A 104 -10.33 7.69 8.05
N HIS A 105 -9.22 7.55 8.77
CA HIS A 105 -8.58 8.68 9.46
C HIS A 105 -7.96 9.66 8.46
N ALA A 106 -7.35 9.15 7.39
CA ALA A 106 -6.81 9.99 6.32
C ALA A 106 -7.87 10.91 5.70
N ARG A 107 -9.06 10.38 5.43
CA ARG A 107 -10.20 11.17 4.93
C ARG A 107 -10.63 12.25 5.91
N THR A 108 -10.80 11.89 7.19
CA THR A 108 -11.16 12.85 8.24
C THR A 108 -10.12 13.98 8.37
N LEU A 109 -8.83 13.62 8.32
CA LEU A 109 -7.73 14.59 8.35
C LEU A 109 -7.75 15.51 7.12
N ALA A 110 -7.99 14.96 5.94
CA ALA A 110 -8.07 15.73 4.71
C ALA A 110 -9.23 16.73 4.75
N GLU A 111 -10.40 16.30 5.18
CA GLU A 111 -11.59 17.18 5.37
C GLU A 111 -11.30 18.31 6.36
N ALA A 112 -10.74 17.97 7.54
CA ALA A 112 -10.39 18.95 8.57
C ALA A 112 -9.35 19.99 8.09
N ASN A 113 -8.47 19.60 7.17
CA ASN A 113 -7.42 20.46 6.61
C ASN A 113 -7.78 21.07 5.25
N ARG A 114 -9.02 20.88 4.76
CA ARG A 114 -9.50 21.39 3.46
C ARG A 114 -8.60 20.95 2.30
N ILE A 115 -8.15 19.69 2.33
CA ILE A 115 -7.34 19.11 1.27
C ILE A 115 -8.29 18.64 0.17
N GLU A 116 -8.14 19.21 -1.01
CA GLU A 116 -8.94 18.94 -2.19
C GLU A 116 -8.12 18.13 -3.22
N ARG A 117 -8.79 17.58 -4.25
CA ARG A 117 -8.14 16.84 -5.35
C ARG A 117 -7.27 15.65 -4.89
N VAL A 118 -7.54 15.12 -3.70
CA VAL A 118 -6.99 13.86 -3.20
C VAL A 118 -8.11 12.83 -3.15
N GLU A 119 -7.99 11.78 -3.94
CA GLU A 119 -8.91 10.66 -3.97
C GLU A 119 -8.36 9.53 -3.10
N PHE A 120 -9.01 9.25 -1.99
CA PHE A 120 -8.64 8.16 -1.09
C PHE A 120 -9.27 6.85 -1.54
N VAL A 121 -8.46 5.90 -1.99
CA VAL A 121 -8.91 4.65 -2.60
C VAL A 121 -8.58 3.47 -1.69
N ALA A 122 -9.64 2.81 -1.17
CA ALA A 122 -9.50 1.63 -0.33
C ALA A 122 -9.31 0.39 -1.21
N THR A 123 -8.07 0.13 -1.62
CA THR A 123 -7.73 -1.00 -2.51
C THR A 123 -6.27 -1.40 -2.37
N HIS A 124 -5.95 -2.62 -2.83
CA HIS A 124 -4.57 -3.02 -3.03
C HIS A 124 -4.04 -2.43 -4.34
N SER A 125 -2.74 -2.10 -4.40
CA SER A 125 -2.10 -1.50 -5.57
C SER A 125 -2.36 -2.27 -6.88
N THR A 126 -2.34 -3.59 -6.84
CA THR A 126 -2.55 -4.46 -8.01
C THR A 126 -3.96 -4.39 -8.59
N ALA A 127 -4.95 -3.93 -7.82
CA ALA A 127 -6.33 -3.76 -8.27
C ALA A 127 -6.69 -2.30 -8.62
N PHE A 128 -5.72 -1.39 -8.49
CA PHE A 128 -5.93 0.02 -8.78
C PHE A 128 -5.60 0.37 -10.25
N PHE A 129 -6.51 1.10 -10.88
CA PHE A 129 -6.36 1.65 -12.23
C PHE A 129 -6.82 3.11 -12.23
N PRO A 130 -5.91 4.08 -12.42
CA PRO A 130 -6.28 5.48 -12.57
C PRO A 130 -6.98 5.74 -13.91
N ALA A 131 -7.75 6.82 -13.99
CA ALA A 131 -8.43 7.23 -15.23
C ALA A 131 -7.44 7.57 -16.37
N ALA A 132 -6.19 7.91 -16.05
CA ALA A 132 -5.12 8.12 -17.01
C ALA A 132 -3.77 7.88 -16.31
N PRO A 133 -2.68 7.58 -17.07
CA PRO A 133 -1.35 7.37 -16.53
C PRO A 133 -0.88 8.53 -15.64
N VAL A 134 -0.11 8.21 -14.60
CA VAL A 134 0.40 9.17 -13.61
C VAL A 134 1.83 9.59 -13.91
N ASP A 135 2.21 10.76 -13.41
CA ASP A 135 3.54 11.33 -13.57
C ASP A 135 4.49 10.83 -12.48
N VAL A 136 3.97 10.64 -11.26
CA VAL A 136 4.78 10.30 -10.09
C VAL A 136 4.10 9.22 -9.26
N ILE A 137 4.87 8.25 -8.79
CA ILE A 137 4.50 7.33 -7.72
C ILE A 137 5.33 7.69 -6.49
N LEU A 138 4.66 8.12 -5.42
CA LEU A 138 5.21 8.24 -4.08
C LEU A 138 4.98 6.94 -3.34
N HIS A 139 5.91 6.51 -2.52
CA HIS A 139 5.69 5.43 -1.57
C HIS A 139 6.62 5.54 -0.36
N GLU A 140 6.19 4.95 0.73
CA GLU A 140 6.99 4.75 1.91
C GLU A 140 6.67 3.34 2.44
N GLN A 141 7.39 2.37 1.91
CA GLN A 141 7.23 0.95 2.18
C GLN A 141 8.59 0.27 2.44
N MET A 142 9.56 1.04 2.93
CA MET A 142 10.86 0.51 3.28
C MET A 142 10.84 0.04 4.73
N GLY A 143 10.59 -1.24 4.95
CA GLY A 143 10.74 -1.87 6.25
C GLY A 143 12.20 -2.06 6.67
N ASP A 144 12.42 -2.60 7.87
CA ASP A 144 13.75 -2.83 8.45
C ASP A 144 14.66 -3.68 7.56
N GLY A 145 14.09 -4.58 6.76
CA GLY A 145 14.79 -5.42 5.78
C GLY A 145 14.93 -4.81 4.39
N LEU A 146 14.56 -3.56 4.16
CA LEU A 146 14.55 -2.80 2.91
C LEU A 146 13.56 -3.32 1.85
N PHE A 147 13.33 -4.61 1.77
CA PHE A 147 12.52 -5.26 0.73
C PHE A 147 11.26 -5.95 1.28
N ASP A 148 10.91 -5.63 2.52
CA ASP A 148 9.71 -6.12 3.17
C ASP A 148 8.44 -5.58 2.47
N GLU A 149 7.26 -6.03 2.87
CA GLU A 149 5.95 -5.55 2.42
C GLU A 149 5.68 -5.73 0.92
N ALA A 150 6.42 -6.61 0.25
CA ALA A 150 6.33 -6.81 -1.19
C ALA A 150 6.56 -5.50 -2.01
N MET A 151 7.31 -4.54 -1.46
CA MET A 151 7.55 -3.22 -2.04
C MET A 151 7.96 -3.31 -3.51
N VAL A 152 9.00 -4.11 -3.82
CA VAL A 152 9.52 -4.24 -5.19
C VAL A 152 8.43 -4.75 -6.15
N ALA A 153 7.65 -5.74 -5.73
CA ALA A 153 6.59 -6.30 -6.58
C ALA A 153 5.47 -5.26 -6.82
N ASN A 154 5.03 -4.58 -5.77
CA ASN A 154 3.96 -3.56 -5.85
C ASN A 154 4.37 -2.37 -6.72
N ILE A 155 5.59 -1.86 -6.53
CA ILE A 155 6.10 -0.72 -7.29
C ILE A 155 6.36 -1.09 -8.75
N SER A 156 6.93 -2.26 -9.02
CA SER A 156 7.17 -2.73 -10.39
C SER A 156 5.85 -2.89 -11.15
N ASP A 157 4.84 -3.49 -10.52
CA ASP A 157 3.52 -3.65 -11.11
C ASP A 157 2.87 -2.29 -11.43
N LEU A 158 2.88 -1.34 -10.49
CA LEU A 158 2.34 0.00 -10.73
C LEU A 158 3.12 0.74 -11.81
N ARG A 159 4.46 0.69 -11.79
CA ARG A 159 5.30 1.30 -12.82
C ARG A 159 4.89 0.82 -14.21
N ASP A 160 4.77 -0.49 -14.38
CA ASP A 160 4.54 -1.09 -15.70
C ASP A 160 3.11 -0.85 -16.21
N ARG A 161 2.13 -0.69 -15.32
CA ARG A 161 0.72 -0.52 -15.68
C ARG A 161 0.27 0.93 -15.79
N VAL A 162 0.75 1.80 -14.92
CA VAL A 162 0.11 3.11 -14.74
C VAL A 162 1.06 4.31 -14.75
N LEU A 163 2.38 4.10 -14.64
CA LEU A 163 3.34 5.21 -14.73
C LEU A 163 3.59 5.59 -16.18
N LYS A 164 3.63 6.88 -16.47
CA LYS A 164 4.02 7.38 -17.79
C LYS A 164 5.45 7.02 -18.15
N PRO A 165 5.80 6.85 -19.43
CA PRO A 165 7.18 6.80 -19.86
C PRO A 165 7.95 8.04 -19.35
N GLY A 166 9.07 7.82 -18.66
CA GLY A 166 9.84 8.89 -18.02
C GLY A 166 9.26 9.44 -16.72
N GLY A 167 8.17 8.87 -16.21
CA GLY A 167 7.60 9.19 -14.90
C GLY A 167 8.54 8.83 -13.75
N LEU A 168 8.33 9.41 -12.58
CA LEU A 168 9.20 9.28 -11.43
C LEU A 168 8.63 8.35 -10.37
N ILE A 169 9.54 7.66 -9.68
CA ILE A 169 9.24 6.92 -8.44
C ILE A 169 10.04 7.60 -7.33
N LEU A 170 9.36 8.06 -6.30
CA LEU A 170 9.96 8.69 -5.12
C LEU A 170 9.73 7.76 -3.93
N PRO A 171 10.78 7.08 -3.45
CA PRO A 171 10.71 6.16 -2.30
C PRO A 171 10.69 6.93 -0.99
#